data_35002563078ade9930af36ee51b2d3a2
#
_entry.id   35002563078ade9930af36ee51b2d3a2
#
_cell.length_a   1.000
_cell.length_b   1.000
_cell.length_c   1.000
_cell.angle_alpha   90.00
_cell.angle_beta   90.00
_cell.angle_gamma   90.00
#
_symmetry.space_group_name_H-M   'P 1'
#
loop_
_entity.id
_entity.type
_entity.pdbx_description
1 polymer ?
#
loop_
_entity_poly.entity_id
_entity_poly.type
_entity_poly.pdbx_seq_one_letter_code
_entity_poly.pdbx_strand_id
1 'polypeptide(L)'
;MAKQFDVLVIGGGPGGYVAAIRAAQLGFNTACCESESYDDPKGEVRLGGTCLNVGCVPSKALLQSSEHFDNARHGFVMHGITVDDVRIDVRTMVKRKDNIVTQLTGGIKGLFKKNKVTLLPGHGKFIGR
;
A
#
# COMPACT_ATOMS: atom_id res chain seq x y z
N MET A 1 -2.03 26.95 -17.81
CA MET A 1 -1.16 27.60 -16.81
C MET A 1 -0.44 26.52 -16.00
N ALA A 2 0.85 26.72 -15.68
CA ALA A 2 1.60 25.83 -14.83
C ALA A 2 1.05 25.89 -13.39
N LYS A 3 0.89 24.71 -12.75
CA LYS A 3 0.52 24.67 -11.34
C LYS A 3 1.74 24.93 -10.49
N GLN A 4 1.60 25.71 -9.42
CA GLN A 4 2.66 26.00 -8.46
C GLN A 4 2.38 25.28 -7.13
N PHE A 5 3.41 24.73 -6.54
CA PHE A 5 3.37 24.08 -5.23
C PHE A 5 4.58 24.53 -4.40
N ASP A 6 4.40 24.62 -3.09
CA ASP A 6 5.50 24.89 -2.17
C ASP A 6 6.40 23.66 -2.01
N VAL A 7 5.77 22.47 -2.02
CA VAL A 7 6.47 21.19 -1.91
C VAL A 7 5.94 20.23 -2.96
N LEU A 8 6.85 19.67 -3.75
CA LEU A 8 6.58 18.60 -4.70
C LEU A 8 7.36 17.35 -4.30
N VAL A 9 6.66 16.28 -3.96
CA VAL A 9 7.24 14.97 -3.66
C VAL A 9 7.19 14.11 -4.92
N ILE A 10 8.32 13.51 -5.31
CA ILE A 10 8.40 12.57 -6.44
C ILE A 10 8.48 11.16 -5.87
N GLY A 11 7.46 10.37 -6.16
CA GLY A 11 7.26 9.01 -5.66
C GLY A 11 6.30 8.92 -4.48
N GLY A 12 5.24 8.13 -4.63
CA GLY A 12 4.17 7.90 -3.65
C GLY A 12 4.39 6.68 -2.74
N GLY A 13 5.62 6.19 -2.62
CA GLY A 13 5.99 5.12 -1.69
C GLY A 13 5.99 5.57 -0.22
N PRO A 14 6.37 4.69 0.75
CA PRO A 14 6.28 4.98 2.18
C PRO A 14 6.95 6.28 2.62
N GLY A 15 8.13 6.58 2.10
CA GLY A 15 8.78 7.86 2.37
C GLY A 15 8.04 9.05 1.76
N GLY A 16 7.56 8.89 0.52
CA GLY A 16 6.92 9.97 -0.23
C GLY A 16 5.55 10.35 0.30
N TYR A 17 4.64 9.40 0.48
CA TYR A 17 3.30 9.75 0.96
C TYR A 17 3.33 10.30 2.40
N VAL A 18 4.23 9.80 3.26
CA VAL A 18 4.38 10.33 4.62
C VAL A 18 4.90 11.77 4.58
N ALA A 19 5.94 12.05 3.77
CA ALA A 19 6.48 13.38 3.60
C ALA A 19 5.43 14.36 3.04
N ALA A 20 4.69 13.96 2.01
CA ALA A 20 3.66 14.80 1.40
C ALA A 20 2.53 15.13 2.38
N ILE A 21 2.03 14.14 3.13
CA ILE A 21 1.01 14.37 4.15
C ILE A 21 1.53 15.31 5.23
N ARG A 22 2.77 15.09 5.70
CA ARG A 22 3.34 15.94 6.75
C ARG A 22 3.57 17.38 6.28
N ALA A 23 4.08 17.58 5.08
CA ALA A 23 4.24 18.92 4.50
C ALA A 23 2.88 19.66 4.42
N ALA A 24 1.83 18.98 3.96
CA ALA A 24 0.49 19.55 3.90
C ALA A 24 -0.07 19.89 5.30
N GLN A 25 0.17 19.05 6.31
CA GLN A 25 -0.21 19.31 7.71
C GLN A 25 0.51 20.55 8.30
N LEU A 26 1.71 20.86 7.80
CA LEU A 26 2.47 22.06 8.18
C LEU A 26 2.02 23.32 7.43
N GLY A 27 1.01 23.21 6.57
CA GLY A 27 0.42 24.34 5.87
C GLY A 27 0.96 24.60 4.46
N PHE A 28 1.88 23.75 3.95
CA PHE A 28 2.40 23.90 2.60
C PHE A 28 1.41 23.43 1.54
N ASN A 29 1.31 24.16 0.43
CA ASN A 29 0.64 23.71 -0.77
C ASN A 29 1.45 22.58 -1.41
N THR A 30 0.98 21.32 -1.22
CA THR A 30 1.78 20.12 -1.48
C THR A 30 1.20 19.28 -2.60
N ALA A 31 2.06 18.79 -3.48
CA ALA A 31 1.73 17.75 -4.44
C ALA A 31 2.66 16.54 -4.30
N CYS A 32 2.15 15.38 -4.73
CA CYS A 32 2.93 14.15 -4.86
C CYS A 32 2.74 13.59 -6.27
N CYS A 33 3.85 13.33 -6.96
CA CYS A 33 3.88 12.72 -8.28
C CYS A 33 4.15 11.22 -8.15
N GLU A 34 3.33 10.38 -8.82
CA GLU A 34 3.49 8.92 -8.85
C GLU A 34 3.13 8.39 -10.24
N SER A 35 3.89 7.42 -10.75
CA SER A 35 3.71 6.85 -12.09
C SER A 35 3.16 5.43 -12.09
N GLU A 36 3.36 4.68 -11.01
CA GLU A 36 3.09 3.24 -11.00
C GLU A 36 1.62 2.90 -10.71
N SER A 37 1.07 2.00 -11.51
CA SER A 37 -0.30 1.50 -11.35
C SER A 37 -0.37 0.14 -10.65
N TYR A 38 0.73 -0.61 -10.57
CA TYR A 38 0.81 -1.94 -9.93
C TYR A 38 -0.31 -2.87 -10.39
N ASP A 39 -0.50 -3.02 -11.70
CA ASP A 39 -1.54 -3.86 -12.32
C ASP A 39 -2.97 -3.47 -11.92
N ASP A 40 -3.20 -2.18 -11.66
CA ASP A 40 -4.56 -1.69 -11.46
C ASP A 40 -5.40 -1.93 -12.72
N PRO A 41 -6.59 -2.58 -12.62
CA PRO A 41 -7.39 -2.92 -13.80
C PRO A 41 -7.83 -1.71 -14.64
N LYS A 42 -7.85 -0.51 -14.04
CA LYS A 42 -8.19 0.74 -14.71
C LYS A 42 -6.95 1.55 -15.12
N GLY A 43 -5.74 1.03 -14.83
CA GLY A 43 -4.50 1.76 -15.02
C GLY A 43 -4.36 2.99 -14.12
N GLU A 44 -5.16 3.09 -13.05
CA GLU A 44 -5.04 4.20 -12.09
C GLU A 44 -3.76 4.06 -11.28
N VAL A 45 -3.08 5.17 -11.07
CA VAL A 45 -1.90 5.26 -10.22
C VAL A 45 -2.24 4.86 -8.78
N ARG A 46 -1.40 4.00 -8.20
CA ARG A 46 -1.55 3.53 -6.83
C ARG A 46 -0.46 4.07 -5.92
N LEU A 47 -0.88 4.71 -4.84
CA LEU A 47 0.02 5.12 -3.76
C LEU A 47 0.47 3.93 -2.91
N GLY A 48 1.57 4.11 -2.17
CA GLY A 48 2.10 3.09 -1.27
C GLY A 48 3.40 2.45 -1.74
N GLY A 49 3.79 2.67 -3.00
CA GLY A 49 5.03 2.14 -3.59
C GLY A 49 5.09 0.61 -3.60
N THR A 50 6.26 0.08 -3.88
CA THR A 50 6.54 -1.37 -3.89
C THR A 50 6.14 -2.03 -2.58
N CYS A 51 6.43 -1.41 -1.45
CA CYS A 51 6.18 -2.00 -0.13
C CYS A 51 4.70 -2.37 0.08
N LEU A 52 3.76 -1.48 -0.22
CA LEU A 52 2.35 -1.74 0.02
C LEU A 52 1.69 -2.55 -1.10
N ASN A 53 2.14 -2.38 -2.33
CA ASN A 53 1.47 -3.01 -3.48
C ASN A 53 1.96 -4.43 -3.78
N VAL A 54 3.27 -4.66 -3.79
CA VAL A 54 3.87 -5.93 -4.24
C VAL A 54 4.97 -6.47 -3.33
N GLY A 55 5.35 -5.76 -2.28
CA GLY A 55 6.46 -6.10 -1.39
C GLY A 55 6.04 -6.48 0.03
N CYS A 56 6.32 -5.59 0.98
CA CYS A 56 6.23 -5.85 2.42
C CYS A 56 4.84 -6.30 2.89
N VAL A 57 3.81 -5.60 2.48
CA VAL A 57 2.44 -5.87 2.93
C VAL A 57 1.89 -7.17 2.36
N PRO A 58 1.88 -7.40 1.03
CA PRO A 58 1.37 -8.64 0.48
C PRO A 58 2.15 -9.87 0.94
N SER A 59 3.49 -9.80 1.05
CA SER A 59 4.28 -10.93 1.53
C SER A 59 3.94 -11.30 2.97
N LYS A 60 3.81 -10.33 3.86
CA LYS A 60 3.45 -10.58 5.25
C LYS A 60 2.02 -11.09 5.41
N ALA A 61 1.09 -10.62 4.60
CA ALA A 61 -0.27 -11.17 4.58
C ALA A 61 -0.32 -12.64 4.19
N LEU A 62 0.50 -13.05 3.22
CA LEU A 62 0.62 -14.45 2.81
C LEU A 62 1.34 -15.30 3.86
N LEU A 63 2.46 -14.80 4.41
CA LEU A 63 3.20 -15.49 5.48
C LEU A 63 2.32 -15.73 6.71
N GLN A 64 1.53 -14.73 7.14
CA GLN A 64 0.60 -14.90 8.24
C GLN A 64 -0.42 -16.01 7.99
N SER A 65 -0.97 -16.10 6.78
CA SER A 65 -1.89 -17.19 6.44
C SER A 65 -1.22 -18.56 6.42
N SER A 66 0.04 -18.64 5.95
CA SER A 66 0.85 -19.86 6.01
C SER A 66 1.14 -20.28 7.44
N GLU A 67 1.49 -19.33 8.31
CA GLU A 67 1.74 -19.60 9.73
C GLU A 67 0.50 -20.15 10.44
N HIS A 68 -0.67 -19.56 10.17
CA HIS A 68 -1.92 -20.08 10.72
C HIS A 68 -2.22 -21.50 10.26
N PHE A 69 -1.94 -21.82 9.01
CA PHE A 69 -2.11 -23.16 8.48
C PHE A 69 -1.14 -24.16 9.13
N ASP A 70 0.13 -23.78 9.28
CA ASP A 70 1.14 -24.62 9.93
C ASP A 70 0.83 -24.85 11.41
N ASN A 71 0.45 -23.79 12.13
CA ASN A 71 0.05 -23.89 13.54
C ASN A 71 -1.19 -24.79 13.71
N ALA A 72 -2.16 -24.72 12.80
CA ALA A 72 -3.32 -25.60 12.84
C ALA A 72 -2.97 -27.06 12.62
N ARG A 73 -1.95 -27.34 11.80
CA ARG A 73 -1.50 -28.73 11.52
C ARG A 73 -0.59 -29.31 12.59
N HIS A 74 0.28 -28.49 13.20
CA HIS A 74 1.39 -28.98 14.01
C HIS A 74 1.52 -28.26 15.36
N GLY A 75 1.26 -26.96 15.42
CA GLY A 75 1.56 -26.16 16.61
C GLY A 75 0.54 -26.27 17.72
N PHE A 76 -0.72 -26.43 17.42
CA PHE A 76 -1.81 -26.37 18.40
C PHE A 76 -1.83 -27.56 19.36
N VAL A 77 -1.25 -28.69 18.96
CA VAL A 77 -1.14 -29.89 19.82
C VAL A 77 -0.42 -29.58 21.15
N MET A 78 0.60 -28.70 21.12
CA MET A 78 1.32 -28.28 22.32
C MET A 78 0.42 -27.53 23.33
N HIS A 79 -0.67 -26.96 22.85
CA HIS A 79 -1.66 -26.23 23.66
C HIS A 79 -2.86 -27.10 24.06
N GLY A 80 -2.83 -28.40 23.75
CA GLY A 80 -3.94 -29.32 24.00
C GLY A 80 -5.12 -29.12 23.03
N ILE A 81 -4.89 -28.45 21.89
CA ILE A 81 -5.90 -28.20 20.88
C ILE A 81 -5.71 -29.18 19.74
N THR A 82 -6.70 -30.00 19.47
CA THR A 82 -6.73 -30.92 18.34
C THR A 82 -7.56 -30.28 17.22
N VAL A 83 -7.01 -30.26 16.02
CA VAL A 83 -7.70 -29.77 14.81
C VAL A 83 -7.66 -30.87 13.76
N ASP A 84 -8.85 -31.32 13.37
CA ASP A 84 -9.00 -32.34 12.34
C ASP A 84 -9.19 -31.72 10.95
N ASP A 85 -8.67 -32.42 9.91
CA ASP A 85 -8.88 -32.11 8.49
C ASP A 85 -8.60 -30.66 8.09
N VAL A 86 -7.42 -30.15 8.46
CA VAL A 86 -6.98 -28.79 8.10
C VAL A 86 -6.71 -28.71 6.60
N ARG A 87 -7.44 -27.86 5.90
CA ARG A 87 -7.26 -27.59 4.46
C ARG A 87 -6.97 -26.14 4.21
N ILE A 88 -6.21 -25.85 3.16
CA ILE A 88 -5.93 -24.49 2.71
C ILE A 88 -6.60 -24.22 1.37
N ASP A 89 -7.33 -23.11 1.27
CA ASP A 89 -7.79 -22.55 0.00
C ASP A 89 -6.89 -21.40 -0.40
N VAL A 90 -5.95 -21.69 -1.28
CA VAL A 90 -4.96 -20.72 -1.77
C VAL A 90 -5.63 -19.54 -2.48
N ARG A 91 -6.75 -19.77 -3.18
CA ARG A 91 -7.50 -18.69 -3.86
C ARG A 91 -8.05 -17.68 -2.85
N THR A 92 -8.65 -18.16 -1.77
CA THR A 92 -9.14 -17.31 -0.68
C THR A 92 -7.99 -16.59 0.02
N MET A 93 -6.86 -17.26 0.24
CA MET A 93 -5.65 -16.67 0.81
C MET A 93 -5.12 -15.50 -0.05
N VAL A 94 -5.02 -15.69 -1.36
CA VAL A 94 -4.58 -14.65 -2.30
C VAL A 94 -5.58 -13.48 -2.31
N LYS A 95 -6.88 -13.76 -2.38
CA LYS A 95 -7.92 -12.73 -2.35
C LYS A 95 -7.89 -11.91 -1.05
N ARG A 96 -7.63 -12.54 0.10
CA ARG A 96 -7.41 -11.83 1.37
C ARG A 96 -6.25 -10.85 1.26
N LYS A 97 -5.11 -11.28 0.71
CA LYS A 97 -3.93 -10.44 0.47
C LYS A 97 -4.30 -9.22 -0.42
N ASP A 98 -5.02 -9.44 -1.53
CA ASP A 98 -5.44 -8.36 -2.44
C ASP A 98 -6.36 -7.35 -1.75
N ASN A 99 -7.27 -7.82 -0.91
CA ASN A 99 -8.15 -6.95 -0.12
C ASN A 99 -7.36 -6.07 0.85
N ILE A 100 -6.34 -6.62 1.53
CA ILE A 100 -5.47 -5.87 2.45
C ILE A 100 -4.73 -4.77 1.68
N VAL A 101 -4.12 -5.10 0.55
CA VAL A 101 -3.41 -4.13 -0.31
C VAL A 101 -4.36 -3.01 -0.75
N THR A 102 -5.55 -3.37 -1.24
CA THR A 102 -6.55 -2.41 -1.70
C THR A 102 -7.01 -1.48 -0.57
N GLN A 103 -7.24 -2.02 0.62
CA GLN A 103 -7.67 -1.24 1.78
C GLN A 103 -6.59 -0.24 2.21
N LEU A 104 -5.32 -0.66 2.29
CA LEU A 104 -4.23 0.20 2.73
C LEU A 104 -3.90 1.28 1.69
N THR A 105 -3.82 0.93 0.42
CA THR A 105 -3.56 1.92 -0.64
C THR A 105 -4.70 2.91 -0.80
N GLY A 106 -5.95 2.46 -0.68
CA GLY A 106 -7.13 3.31 -0.61
C GLY A 106 -7.13 4.25 0.59
N GLY A 107 -6.64 3.77 1.74
CA GLY A 107 -6.46 4.58 2.93
C GLY A 107 -5.50 5.76 2.71
N ILE A 108 -4.37 5.55 2.01
CA ILE A 108 -3.44 6.63 1.67
C ILE A 108 -4.10 7.66 0.75
N LYS A 109 -4.85 7.19 -0.27
CA LYS A 109 -5.62 8.09 -1.15
C LYS A 109 -6.61 8.95 -0.35
N GLY A 110 -7.27 8.35 0.66
CA GLY A 110 -8.13 9.05 1.62
C GLY A 110 -7.39 10.09 2.46
N LEU A 111 -6.19 9.75 2.93
CA LEU A 111 -5.33 10.69 3.68
C LEU A 111 -4.85 11.86 2.81
N PHE A 112 -4.51 11.64 1.56
CA PHE A 112 -4.19 12.72 0.61
C PHE A 112 -5.36 13.68 0.47
N LYS A 113 -6.57 13.16 0.25
CA LYS A 113 -7.79 13.96 0.17
C LYS A 113 -8.04 14.78 1.45
N LYS A 114 -7.93 14.12 2.62
CA LYS A 114 -8.14 14.77 3.93
C LYS A 114 -7.16 15.91 4.17
N ASN A 115 -5.88 15.73 3.78
CA ASN A 115 -4.82 16.71 3.99
C ASN A 115 -4.63 17.65 2.78
N LYS A 116 -5.48 17.57 1.76
CA LYS A 116 -5.42 18.41 0.54
C LYS A 116 -4.11 18.27 -0.24
N VAL A 117 -3.47 17.09 -0.19
CA VAL A 117 -2.32 16.78 -1.04
C VAL A 117 -2.82 16.52 -2.47
N THR A 118 -2.26 17.21 -3.44
CA THR A 118 -2.57 17.00 -4.86
C THR A 118 -1.80 15.79 -5.39
N LEU A 119 -2.51 14.75 -5.85
CA LEU A 119 -1.87 13.66 -6.58
C LEU A 119 -1.71 14.06 -8.04
N LEU A 120 -0.48 13.94 -8.56
CA LEU A 120 -0.12 14.16 -9.95
C LEU A 120 0.28 12.81 -10.56
N PRO A 121 -0.63 12.16 -11.32
CA PRO A 121 -0.29 10.93 -12.02
C PRO A 121 0.73 11.20 -13.11
N GLY A 122 1.83 10.44 -13.12
CA GLY A 122 2.86 10.54 -14.14
C GLY A 122 4.28 10.51 -13.59
N HIS A 123 5.23 10.59 -14.49
CA HIS A 123 6.66 10.52 -14.20
C HIS A 123 7.23 11.92 -13.92
N GLY A 124 7.72 12.12 -12.70
CA GLY A 124 8.36 13.39 -12.30
C GLY A 124 9.84 13.43 -12.72
N LYS A 125 10.27 14.55 -13.31
CA LYS A 125 11.69 14.81 -13.58
C LYS A 125 12.03 16.28 -13.39
N PHE A 126 13.28 16.55 -13.01
CA PHE A 126 13.80 17.91 -13.00
C PHE A 126 14.09 18.38 -14.43
N ILE A 127 13.74 19.63 -14.75
CA ILE A 127 13.98 20.26 -16.05
C ILE A 127 14.89 21.47 -15.98
N GLY A 128 15.38 21.78 -14.78
CA GLY A 128 16.27 22.90 -14.50
C GLY A 128 16.49 23.05 -13.00
N ARG A 129 17.25 24.07 -12.64
CA ARG A 129 17.42 24.53 -11.25
C ARG A 129 16.34 25.53 -10.89
#